data_d9cf928474b417e74cfb84f64d653676
#
_entry.id   d9cf928474b417e74cfb84f64d653676
#
_cell.length_a   1.000
_cell.length_b   1.000
_cell.length_c   1.000
_cell.angle_alpha   90.00
_cell.angle_beta   90.00
_cell.angle_gamma   90.00
#
_symmetry.space_group_name_H-M   'P 1'
#
loop_
_entity.id
_entity.type
_entity.pdbx_description
1 polymer ?
#
loop_
_entity_poly.entity_id
_entity_poly.type
_entity_poly.pdbx_seq_one_letter_code
_entity_poly.pdbx_strand_id
1 'polypeptide(L)'
;MAEVVWSAEQKTMISFTQYIARILTIWLALAQLACSDGPDRFPAPPIPPTTSVYANSEWEVLVEEDIIYGYGLSHESWNSAEDTTLPLKLDLYRPDDQSTAKRPVILFIHGGGFRGGSKQQAQIVQLADYYASRGWVFVSIDYRLADDRGTVPQEWIDHAQTLPTERAQQFLAMYPAHRDARAALRWISAHQSMYGLDMDHLTVGGGSAGAIIAVSMGISEEVDFLQEISITNDPTLNSTHIGQSYTVHSIIDLWGSDAGLDALEEGHGHQRFDANDPPLMILHGTNDSTVLFSEATDLKSRYDGLQLPYAWYPIQGAGHGLWGAQVDGKGLDQLIFDFITTQQGLLVE
;
A
#
# COMPACT_ATOMS: atom_id res chain seq x y z
N MET A 1 -61.18 -36.42 30.18
CA MET A 1 -60.01 -35.90 29.40
C MET A 1 -59.71 -34.52 29.91
N ALA A 2 -58.63 -34.37 30.68
CA ALA A 2 -58.21 -33.07 31.22
C ALA A 2 -57.16 -32.49 30.29
N GLU A 3 -57.50 -31.38 29.65
CA GLU A 3 -56.53 -30.57 28.88
C GLU A 3 -55.61 -29.82 29.84
N VAL A 4 -54.33 -30.06 29.72
CA VAL A 4 -53.32 -29.32 30.48
C VAL A 4 -53.08 -27.95 29.74
N VAL A 5 -53.66 -26.91 30.32
CA VAL A 5 -53.45 -25.52 29.85
C VAL A 5 -52.16 -25.00 30.46
N TRP A 6 -51.13 -24.83 29.64
CA TRP A 6 -49.85 -24.21 30.03
C TRP A 6 -50.03 -22.70 30.20
N SER A 7 -49.50 -22.14 31.28
CA SER A 7 -49.55 -20.72 31.54
C SER A 7 -48.68 -19.93 30.50
N ALA A 8 -49.01 -18.66 30.30
CA ALA A 8 -48.28 -17.78 29.38
C ALA A 8 -46.77 -17.66 29.73
N GLU A 9 -46.43 -17.74 31.03
CA GLU A 9 -45.03 -17.69 31.50
C GLU A 9 -44.22 -18.94 31.11
N GLN A 10 -44.83 -20.13 31.08
CA GLN A 10 -44.14 -21.35 30.66
C GLN A 10 -43.86 -21.37 29.16
N LYS A 11 -44.75 -20.79 28.34
CA LYS A 11 -44.51 -20.63 26.89
C LYS A 11 -43.38 -19.64 26.59
N THR A 12 -43.27 -18.56 27.38
CA THR A 12 -42.21 -17.57 27.25
C THR A 12 -40.84 -18.13 27.63
N MET A 13 -40.79 -18.97 28.69
CA MET A 13 -39.55 -19.60 29.14
C MET A 13 -39.01 -20.63 28.15
N ILE A 14 -39.87 -21.42 27.49
CA ILE A 14 -39.44 -22.38 26.45
C ILE A 14 -38.91 -21.64 25.20
N SER A 15 -39.55 -20.53 24.82
CA SER A 15 -39.10 -19.68 23.72
C SER A 15 -37.72 -19.03 23.98
N PHE A 16 -37.51 -18.59 25.23
CA PHE A 16 -36.23 -17.96 25.64
C PHE A 16 -35.07 -18.97 25.65
N THR A 17 -35.32 -20.20 26.13
CA THR A 17 -34.30 -21.24 26.13
C THR A 17 -33.92 -21.72 24.75
N GLN A 18 -34.88 -21.78 23.80
CA GLN A 18 -34.60 -22.09 22.39
C GLN A 18 -33.84 -20.95 21.67
N TYR A 19 -34.10 -19.70 22.05
CA TYR A 19 -33.39 -18.53 21.49
C TYR A 19 -31.93 -18.49 21.97
N ILE A 20 -31.67 -18.74 23.26
CA ILE A 20 -30.30 -18.83 23.81
C ILE A 20 -29.53 -20.03 23.21
N ALA A 21 -30.18 -21.18 23.01
CA ALA A 21 -29.55 -22.33 22.37
C ALA A 21 -29.16 -22.04 20.90
N ARG A 22 -29.97 -21.27 20.17
CA ARG A 22 -29.63 -20.83 18.81
C ARG A 22 -28.50 -19.79 18.76
N ILE A 23 -28.46 -18.85 19.71
CA ILE A 23 -27.37 -17.88 19.82
C ILE A 23 -26.07 -18.58 20.19
N LEU A 24 -26.07 -19.51 21.14
CA LEU A 24 -24.88 -20.31 21.50
C LEU A 24 -24.38 -21.18 20.35
N THR A 25 -25.28 -21.75 19.53
CA THR A 25 -24.87 -22.52 18.33
C THR A 25 -24.26 -21.63 17.24
N ILE A 26 -24.74 -20.41 17.06
CA ILE A 26 -24.20 -19.44 16.15
C ILE A 26 -22.83 -18.95 16.66
N TRP A 27 -22.66 -18.69 17.95
CA TRP A 27 -21.37 -18.31 18.55
C TRP A 27 -20.34 -19.45 18.51
N LEU A 28 -20.73 -20.71 18.67
CA LEU A 28 -19.81 -21.85 18.50
C LEU A 28 -19.42 -22.05 17.02
N ALA A 29 -20.32 -21.78 16.08
CA ALA A 29 -19.99 -21.85 14.65
C ALA A 29 -19.06 -20.72 14.22
N LEU A 30 -19.23 -19.51 14.78
CA LEU A 30 -18.33 -18.37 14.56
C LEU A 30 -16.97 -18.54 15.26
N ALA A 31 -16.94 -19.20 16.44
CA ALA A 31 -15.68 -19.48 17.15
C ALA A 31 -14.82 -20.56 16.47
N GLN A 32 -15.38 -21.40 15.59
CA GLN A 32 -14.61 -22.39 14.83
C GLN A 32 -14.01 -21.83 13.54
N LEU A 33 -14.43 -20.62 13.09
CA LEU A 33 -13.81 -19.89 11.97
C LEU A 33 -12.60 -19.04 12.39
N ALA A 34 -12.29 -18.97 13.70
CA ALA A 34 -11.31 -18.04 14.26
C ALA A 34 -9.90 -18.60 14.45
N CYS A 35 -9.55 -19.76 13.91
CA CYS A 35 -8.20 -20.31 14.00
C CYS A 35 -7.76 -20.96 12.70
N SER A 36 -7.40 -20.14 11.71
CA SER A 36 -6.40 -20.54 10.75
C SER A 36 -5.26 -19.53 10.86
N ASP A 37 -4.18 -19.90 11.53
CA ASP A 37 -2.90 -19.15 11.52
C ASP A 37 -2.19 -19.28 10.17
N GLY A 38 -2.96 -19.32 9.05
CA GLY A 38 -2.43 -19.28 7.69
C GLY A 38 -2.06 -17.86 7.27
N PRO A 39 -1.18 -17.70 6.25
CA PRO A 39 -0.79 -16.39 5.74
C PRO A 39 -1.97 -15.59 5.19
N ASP A 40 -3.02 -16.27 4.71
CA ASP A 40 -4.19 -15.65 4.09
C ASP A 40 -5.44 -15.93 4.90
N ARG A 41 -6.02 -14.88 5.47
CA ARG A 41 -7.21 -15.03 6.32
C ARG A 41 -8.53 -14.88 5.56
N PHE A 42 -8.55 -14.03 4.56
CA PHE A 42 -9.70 -13.76 3.70
C PHE A 42 -9.25 -13.82 2.24
N PRO A 43 -9.39 -14.96 1.56
CA PRO A 43 -9.07 -15.04 0.13
C PRO A 43 -9.99 -14.11 -0.64
N ALA A 44 -9.41 -13.37 -1.60
CA ALA A 44 -10.17 -12.55 -2.52
C ALA A 44 -11.15 -13.42 -3.36
N PRO A 45 -12.30 -12.88 -3.77
CA PRO A 45 -13.16 -13.57 -4.73
C PRO A 45 -12.38 -13.83 -6.03
N PRO A 46 -12.56 -14.99 -6.67
CA PRO A 46 -11.86 -15.32 -7.90
C PRO A 46 -12.20 -14.31 -9.00
N ILE A 47 -11.20 -13.54 -9.44
CA ILE A 47 -11.30 -12.70 -10.63
C ILE A 47 -10.97 -13.60 -11.83
N PRO A 48 -11.73 -13.55 -12.93
CA PRO A 48 -11.37 -14.30 -14.12
C PRO A 48 -9.97 -13.85 -14.60
N PRO A 49 -9.03 -14.75 -14.83
CA PRO A 49 -7.68 -14.40 -15.26
C PRO A 49 -7.75 -13.70 -16.63
N THR A 50 -7.29 -12.47 -16.70
CA THR A 50 -7.27 -11.65 -17.91
C THR A 50 -5.86 -11.39 -18.42
N THR A 51 -4.86 -11.49 -17.54
CA THR A 51 -3.47 -11.18 -17.83
C THR A 51 -2.58 -12.32 -17.36
N SER A 52 -1.64 -12.73 -18.22
CA SER A 52 -0.68 -13.81 -17.93
C SER A 52 0.64 -13.26 -17.46
N VAL A 53 1.25 -13.99 -16.51
CA VAL A 53 2.61 -13.79 -16.01
C VAL A 53 3.30 -15.14 -15.93
N TYR A 54 4.62 -15.18 -15.72
CA TYR A 54 5.38 -16.42 -15.81
C TYR A 54 6.02 -16.78 -14.47
N ALA A 55 5.98 -18.07 -14.13
CA ALA A 55 6.64 -18.59 -12.93
C ALA A 55 8.18 -18.45 -13.00
N ASN A 56 8.73 -18.58 -14.22
CA ASN A 56 10.16 -18.47 -14.47
C ASN A 56 10.48 -17.18 -15.24
N SER A 57 11.76 -16.81 -15.24
CA SER A 57 12.25 -15.72 -16.10
C SER A 57 12.17 -16.13 -17.57
N GLU A 58 11.40 -15.39 -18.37
CA GLU A 58 11.17 -15.64 -19.80
C GLU A 58 11.83 -14.58 -20.69
N TRP A 59 12.11 -13.39 -20.15
CA TRP A 59 12.63 -12.28 -20.94
C TRP A 59 13.87 -11.63 -20.31
N GLU A 60 14.74 -11.11 -21.17
CA GLU A 60 15.64 -10.04 -20.78
C GLU A 60 14.84 -8.79 -20.40
N VAL A 61 15.43 -7.92 -19.60
CA VAL A 61 14.76 -6.73 -19.07
C VAL A 61 15.26 -5.48 -19.76
N LEU A 62 14.34 -4.71 -20.33
CA LEU A 62 14.60 -3.34 -20.79
C LEU A 62 14.38 -2.37 -19.65
N VAL A 63 15.32 -1.44 -19.49
CA VAL A 63 15.26 -0.39 -18.48
C VAL A 63 15.27 0.98 -19.13
N GLU A 64 14.30 1.81 -18.78
CA GLU A 64 14.26 3.23 -19.12
C GLU A 64 14.47 4.02 -17.83
N GLU A 65 15.65 4.64 -17.70
CA GLU A 65 16.05 5.33 -16.48
C GLU A 65 15.73 6.83 -16.55
N ASP A 66 15.55 7.44 -15.38
CA ASP A 66 15.43 8.89 -15.20
C ASP A 66 14.29 9.55 -16.00
N ILE A 67 13.19 8.82 -16.21
CA ILE A 67 11.97 9.36 -16.81
C ILE A 67 11.36 10.38 -15.85
N ILE A 68 11.10 11.60 -16.33
CA ILE A 68 10.46 12.64 -15.51
C ILE A 68 8.96 12.39 -15.49
N TYR A 69 8.39 12.10 -14.30
CA TYR A 69 6.97 11.90 -14.13
C TYR A 69 6.22 13.16 -13.65
N GLY A 70 6.95 14.19 -13.27
CA GLY A 70 6.43 15.47 -12.82
C GLY A 70 7.52 16.38 -12.29
N TYR A 71 7.10 17.49 -11.74
CA TYR A 71 7.98 18.42 -11.06
C TYR A 71 7.40 18.75 -9.67
N GLY A 72 8.27 19.11 -8.74
CA GLY A 72 7.90 19.54 -7.38
C GLY A 72 8.71 20.75 -6.94
N LEU A 73 8.16 21.60 -6.07
CA LEU A 73 8.92 22.69 -5.44
C LEU A 73 9.82 22.13 -4.34
N SER A 74 11.02 22.72 -4.23
CA SER A 74 11.98 22.58 -3.14
C SER A 74 12.29 23.95 -2.58
N HIS A 75 12.18 24.13 -1.27
CA HIS A 75 12.32 25.43 -0.61
C HIS A 75 13.60 25.49 0.23
N GLU A 76 14.16 26.70 0.44
CA GLU A 76 15.28 26.90 1.34
C GLU A 76 14.90 26.58 2.80
N SER A 77 13.69 26.93 3.21
CA SER A 77 13.02 26.45 4.43
C SER A 77 11.55 26.13 4.10
N TRP A 78 10.89 25.31 4.91
CA TRP A 78 9.52 24.87 4.64
C TRP A 78 8.59 26.04 4.26
N ASN A 79 8.02 25.95 3.06
CA ASN A 79 7.12 26.96 2.47
C ASN A 79 7.71 28.37 2.31
N SER A 80 9.04 28.55 2.33
CA SER A 80 9.65 29.86 2.06
C SER A 80 9.42 30.29 0.60
N ALA A 81 9.51 31.61 0.35
CA ALA A 81 9.36 32.16 -1.00
C ALA A 81 10.55 31.83 -1.92
N GLU A 82 11.70 31.50 -1.33
CA GLU A 82 12.89 31.03 -2.04
C GLU A 82 12.69 29.56 -2.35
N ASP A 83 12.35 29.27 -3.60
CA ASP A 83 12.13 27.92 -4.12
C ASP A 83 12.88 27.63 -5.42
N THR A 84 12.99 26.34 -5.70
CA THR A 84 13.48 25.82 -6.98
C THR A 84 12.57 24.68 -7.41
N THR A 85 12.54 24.40 -8.72
CA THR A 85 11.77 23.29 -9.27
C THR A 85 12.66 22.06 -9.43
N LEU A 86 12.28 20.94 -8.83
CA LEU A 86 12.96 19.66 -8.94
C LEU A 86 12.21 18.74 -9.93
N PRO A 87 12.93 18.07 -10.86
CA PRO A 87 12.35 16.98 -11.64
C PRO A 87 12.13 15.75 -10.74
N LEU A 88 10.93 15.19 -10.77
CA LEU A 88 10.57 13.95 -10.11
C LEU A 88 10.80 12.81 -11.09
N LYS A 89 11.63 11.83 -10.72
CA LYS A 89 12.15 10.82 -11.65
C LYS A 89 11.72 9.41 -11.27
N LEU A 90 11.47 8.59 -12.29
CA LEU A 90 11.23 7.16 -12.17
C LEU A 90 12.16 6.37 -13.09
N ASP A 91 12.36 5.09 -12.76
CA ASP A 91 12.90 4.07 -13.66
C ASP A 91 11.79 3.06 -13.97
N LEU A 92 11.72 2.65 -15.25
CA LEU A 92 10.72 1.70 -15.73
C LEU A 92 11.43 0.47 -16.29
N TYR A 93 11.06 -0.70 -15.76
CA TYR A 93 11.59 -2.02 -16.13
C TYR A 93 10.48 -2.80 -16.82
N ARG A 94 10.75 -3.38 -17.97
CA ARG A 94 9.77 -4.18 -18.72
C ARG A 94 10.43 -5.32 -19.48
N PRO A 95 9.67 -6.35 -19.88
CA PRO A 95 10.19 -7.39 -20.76
C PRO A 95 10.72 -6.82 -22.07
N ASP A 96 11.85 -7.34 -22.56
CA ASP A 96 12.35 -7.10 -23.91
C ASP A 96 11.63 -8.03 -24.90
N ASP A 97 10.40 -7.68 -25.23
CA ASP A 97 9.61 -8.41 -26.20
C ASP A 97 8.89 -7.47 -27.17
N GLN A 98 8.32 -8.04 -28.22
CA GLN A 98 7.52 -7.33 -29.21
C GLN A 98 6.01 -7.54 -29.00
N SER A 99 5.62 -8.03 -27.82
CA SER A 99 4.21 -8.31 -27.50
C SER A 99 3.42 -7.01 -27.36
N THR A 100 2.17 -7.03 -27.82
CA THR A 100 1.18 -5.98 -27.56
C THR A 100 0.24 -6.35 -26.40
N ALA A 101 0.49 -7.47 -25.72
CA ALA A 101 -0.27 -7.87 -24.55
C ALA A 101 -0.12 -6.85 -23.44
N LYS A 102 -1.21 -6.57 -22.75
CA LYS A 102 -1.16 -5.73 -21.55
C LYS A 102 -0.48 -6.50 -20.41
N ARG A 103 0.25 -5.76 -19.58
CA ARG A 103 1.06 -6.29 -18.49
C ARG A 103 0.66 -5.70 -17.15
N PRO A 104 0.57 -6.50 -16.09
CA PRO A 104 0.31 -5.98 -14.75
C PRO A 104 1.45 -5.05 -14.33
N VAL A 105 1.12 -4.10 -13.45
CA VAL A 105 2.04 -3.01 -13.07
C VAL A 105 2.35 -3.06 -11.59
N ILE A 106 3.62 -2.88 -11.25
CA ILE A 106 4.06 -2.66 -9.86
C ILE A 106 4.70 -1.28 -9.80
N LEU A 107 4.17 -0.39 -8.96
CA LEU A 107 4.88 0.79 -8.47
C LEU A 107 5.55 0.45 -7.16
N PHE A 108 6.88 0.54 -7.08
CA PHE A 108 7.63 0.27 -5.86
C PHE A 108 8.36 1.52 -5.36
N ILE A 109 8.25 1.80 -4.05
CA ILE A 109 8.68 3.04 -3.42
C ILE A 109 9.79 2.72 -2.41
N HIS A 110 10.94 3.39 -2.51
CA HIS A 110 12.07 3.15 -1.64
C HIS A 110 11.83 3.63 -0.21
N GLY A 111 12.51 2.99 0.76
CA GLY A 111 12.59 3.43 2.14
C GLY A 111 13.65 4.51 2.35
N GLY A 112 14.02 4.74 3.63
CA GLY A 112 15.05 5.69 4.01
C GLY A 112 14.56 6.80 4.96
N GLY A 113 13.42 6.58 5.63
CA GLY A 113 12.88 7.47 6.66
C GLY A 113 12.55 8.87 6.17
N PHE A 114 12.18 9.01 4.89
CA PHE A 114 11.94 10.30 4.21
C PHE A 114 13.16 11.22 4.16
N ARG A 115 14.36 10.70 4.41
CA ARG A 115 15.63 11.48 4.48
C ARG A 115 16.68 11.00 3.48
N GLY A 116 16.48 9.85 2.87
CA GLY A 116 17.42 9.24 1.95
C GLY A 116 16.79 8.07 1.20
N GLY A 117 17.62 7.34 0.46
CA GLY A 117 17.19 6.28 -0.43
C GLY A 117 17.15 6.73 -1.88
N SER A 118 16.88 5.82 -2.79
CA SER A 118 16.66 6.11 -4.19
C SER A 118 15.94 4.97 -4.89
N LYS A 119 15.35 5.25 -6.05
CA LYS A 119 14.73 4.29 -6.96
C LYS A 119 15.69 3.19 -7.42
N GLN A 120 17.01 3.42 -7.35
CA GLN A 120 18.06 2.49 -7.75
C GLN A 120 18.69 1.73 -6.57
N GLN A 121 18.01 1.65 -5.43
CA GLN A 121 18.44 0.79 -4.32
C GLN A 121 18.56 -0.66 -4.83
N ALA A 122 19.70 -1.32 -4.56
CA ALA A 122 20.05 -2.61 -5.16
C ALA A 122 18.95 -3.69 -5.00
N GLN A 123 18.29 -3.74 -3.85
CA GLN A 123 17.21 -4.70 -3.60
C GLN A 123 15.95 -4.40 -4.42
N ILE A 124 15.68 -3.13 -4.71
CA ILE A 124 14.55 -2.72 -5.57
C ILE A 124 14.86 -3.07 -7.02
N VAL A 125 16.09 -2.84 -7.49
CA VAL A 125 16.53 -3.25 -8.83
C VAL A 125 16.42 -4.77 -8.99
N GLN A 126 16.81 -5.55 -7.98
CA GLN A 126 16.63 -7.01 -7.99
C GLN A 126 15.18 -7.45 -8.09
N LEU A 127 14.27 -6.78 -7.36
CA LEU A 127 12.83 -7.02 -7.51
C LEU A 127 12.34 -6.62 -8.91
N ALA A 128 12.79 -5.48 -9.43
CA ALA A 128 12.41 -5.02 -10.77
C ALA A 128 12.81 -6.03 -11.86
N ASP A 129 14.04 -6.54 -11.82
CA ASP A 129 14.51 -7.59 -12.72
C ASP A 129 13.71 -8.88 -12.56
N TYR A 130 13.42 -9.28 -11.31
CA TYR A 130 12.62 -10.47 -11.03
C TYR A 130 11.24 -10.38 -11.66
N TYR A 131 10.53 -9.26 -11.50
CA TYR A 131 9.17 -9.09 -12.01
C TYR A 131 9.14 -8.80 -13.51
N ALA A 132 9.99 -7.93 -14.00
CA ALA A 132 10.02 -7.60 -15.41
C ALA A 132 10.37 -8.82 -16.29
N SER A 133 11.34 -9.64 -15.88
CA SER A 133 11.66 -10.89 -16.58
C SER A 133 10.51 -11.93 -16.57
N ARG A 134 9.47 -11.73 -15.76
CA ARG A 134 8.30 -12.60 -15.62
C ARG A 134 7.00 -12.00 -16.14
N GLY A 135 7.08 -10.84 -16.81
CA GLY A 135 5.94 -10.29 -17.53
C GLY A 135 5.26 -9.08 -16.90
N TRP A 136 5.76 -8.53 -15.81
CA TRP A 136 5.28 -7.25 -15.27
C TRP A 136 5.98 -6.05 -15.92
N VAL A 137 5.34 -4.89 -15.82
CA VAL A 137 6.04 -3.61 -15.86
C VAL A 137 6.25 -3.17 -14.41
N PHE A 138 7.52 -2.96 -14.06
CA PHE A 138 7.90 -2.52 -12.71
C PHE A 138 8.41 -1.07 -12.79
N VAL A 139 7.87 -0.21 -11.94
CA VAL A 139 8.22 1.21 -11.86
C VAL A 139 8.78 1.49 -10.47
N SER A 140 9.95 2.10 -10.41
CA SER A 140 10.57 2.57 -9.17
C SER A 140 10.72 4.09 -9.21
N ILE A 141 10.39 4.80 -8.14
CA ILE A 141 10.38 6.27 -8.09
C ILE A 141 11.37 6.82 -7.08
N ASP A 142 11.96 7.97 -7.41
CA ASP A 142 12.45 8.94 -6.44
C ASP A 142 11.31 9.88 -6.06
N TYR A 143 11.27 10.30 -4.82
CA TYR A 143 10.32 11.26 -4.28
C TYR A 143 11.06 12.30 -3.43
N ARG A 144 10.46 13.48 -3.21
CA ARG A 144 11.08 14.55 -2.41
C ARG A 144 11.31 14.11 -0.98
N LEU A 145 12.52 14.35 -0.49
CA LEU A 145 13.01 14.02 0.83
C LEU A 145 12.95 15.24 1.77
N ALA A 146 13.26 15.04 3.03
CA ALA A 146 13.23 16.10 4.07
C ALA A 146 14.12 17.31 3.70
N ASP A 147 15.25 17.07 3.06
CA ASP A 147 16.18 18.15 2.65
C ASP A 147 15.65 18.96 1.45
N ASP A 148 14.72 18.40 0.66
CA ASP A 148 14.06 19.11 -0.44
C ASP A 148 13.01 20.11 0.07
N ARG A 149 12.49 19.92 1.28
CA ARG A 149 11.50 20.79 1.91
C ARG A 149 10.36 21.16 0.96
N GLY A 150 9.72 20.14 0.39
CA GLY A 150 8.57 20.33 -0.51
C GLY A 150 7.44 21.11 0.17
N THR A 151 6.57 21.72 -0.63
CA THR A 151 5.42 22.47 -0.11
C THR A 151 4.51 21.59 0.75
N VAL A 152 4.11 22.09 1.91
CA VAL A 152 3.23 21.39 2.86
C VAL A 152 2.06 22.29 3.29
N PRO A 153 0.89 21.72 3.67
CA PRO A 153 -0.22 22.47 4.24
C PRO A 153 0.17 23.16 5.56
N GLN A 154 -0.48 24.26 5.89
CA GLN A 154 -0.19 25.00 7.13
C GLN A 154 -0.48 24.16 8.38
N GLU A 155 -1.51 23.31 8.33
CA GLU A 155 -1.89 22.39 9.41
C GLU A 155 -0.76 21.42 9.74
N TRP A 156 0.02 20.98 8.74
CA TRP A 156 1.19 20.14 8.93
C TRP A 156 2.33 20.89 9.59
N ILE A 157 2.55 22.17 9.23
CA ILE A 157 3.52 23.05 9.89
C ILE A 157 3.17 23.21 11.38
N ASP A 158 1.89 23.47 11.67
CA ASP A 158 1.39 23.70 13.03
C ASP A 158 1.54 22.43 13.88
N HIS A 159 1.17 21.27 13.35
CA HIS A 159 1.37 19.99 14.04
C HIS A 159 2.87 19.67 14.26
N ALA A 160 3.72 19.89 13.27
CA ALA A 160 5.16 19.65 13.37
C ALA A 160 5.83 20.43 14.50
N GLN A 161 5.31 21.63 14.87
CA GLN A 161 5.81 22.41 15.99
C GLN A 161 5.60 21.71 17.36
N THR A 162 4.69 20.76 17.44
CA THR A 162 4.43 19.98 18.66
C THR A 162 5.36 18.77 18.80
N LEU A 163 6.10 18.42 17.74
CA LEU A 163 6.96 17.25 17.69
C LEU A 163 8.41 17.57 18.02
N PRO A 164 9.21 16.59 18.52
CA PRO A 164 10.66 16.73 18.56
C PRO A 164 11.24 17.03 17.17
N THR A 165 12.28 17.88 17.10
CA THR A 165 12.83 18.41 15.85
C THR A 165 13.07 17.34 14.76
N GLU A 166 13.67 16.20 15.13
CA GLU A 166 13.93 15.13 14.16
C GLU A 166 12.65 14.49 13.60
N ARG A 167 11.64 14.31 14.46
CA ARG A 167 10.34 13.79 14.03
C ARG A 167 9.56 14.81 13.20
N ALA A 168 9.65 16.09 13.56
CA ALA A 168 9.03 17.18 12.80
C ALA A 168 9.51 17.19 11.35
N GLN A 169 10.80 17.03 11.09
CA GLN A 169 11.36 17.00 9.74
C GLN A 169 10.85 15.79 8.93
N GLN A 170 10.78 14.61 9.54
CA GLN A 170 10.22 13.41 8.87
C GLN A 170 8.73 13.57 8.61
N PHE A 171 7.96 14.07 9.57
CA PHE A 171 6.54 14.31 9.45
C PHE A 171 6.23 15.28 8.28
N LEU A 172 6.94 16.41 8.21
CA LEU A 172 6.76 17.37 7.13
C LEU A 172 7.10 16.76 5.76
N ALA A 173 8.15 15.94 5.68
CA ALA A 173 8.56 15.29 4.45
C ALA A 173 7.55 14.24 3.95
N MET A 174 6.70 13.70 4.80
CA MET A 174 5.67 12.75 4.39
C MET A 174 4.71 13.34 3.38
N TYR A 175 4.27 14.58 3.56
CA TYR A 175 3.29 15.20 2.66
C TYR A 175 3.78 15.29 1.20
N PRO A 176 4.92 15.95 0.89
CA PRO A 176 5.42 16.00 -0.48
C PRO A 176 5.76 14.61 -1.05
N ALA A 177 6.27 13.67 -0.23
CA ALA A 177 6.55 12.31 -0.67
C ALA A 177 5.28 11.55 -1.12
N HIS A 178 4.19 11.65 -0.38
CA HIS A 178 2.89 11.07 -0.76
C HIS A 178 2.33 11.73 -2.03
N ARG A 179 2.47 13.06 -2.14
CA ARG A 179 2.05 13.82 -3.31
C ARG A 179 2.80 13.41 -4.57
N ASP A 180 4.10 13.13 -4.44
CA ASP A 180 4.95 12.66 -5.53
C ASP A 180 4.58 11.24 -5.97
N ALA A 181 4.31 10.34 -5.03
CA ALA A 181 3.82 8.99 -5.33
C ALA A 181 2.47 9.02 -6.07
N ARG A 182 1.55 9.91 -5.68
CA ARG A 182 0.31 10.14 -6.42
C ARG A 182 0.57 10.64 -7.84
N ALA A 183 1.53 11.54 -8.01
CA ALA A 183 1.92 12.02 -9.33
C ALA A 183 2.46 10.88 -10.22
N ALA A 184 3.26 9.96 -9.64
CA ALA A 184 3.75 8.79 -10.35
C ALA A 184 2.62 7.83 -10.77
N LEU A 185 1.64 7.58 -9.90
CA LEU A 185 0.46 6.77 -10.23
C LEU A 185 -0.36 7.38 -11.37
N ARG A 186 -0.57 8.69 -11.36
CA ARG A 186 -1.23 9.39 -12.46
C ARG A 186 -0.41 9.36 -13.76
N TRP A 187 0.93 9.45 -13.65
CA TRP A 187 1.82 9.30 -14.80
C TRP A 187 1.69 7.90 -15.43
N ILE A 188 1.68 6.84 -14.60
CA ILE A 188 1.47 5.45 -15.04
C ILE A 188 0.14 5.34 -15.81
N SER A 189 -0.95 5.86 -15.24
CA SER A 189 -2.26 5.88 -15.89
C SER A 189 -2.25 6.63 -17.23
N ALA A 190 -1.61 7.81 -17.28
CA ALA A 190 -1.50 8.61 -18.51
C ALA A 190 -0.72 7.91 -19.62
N HIS A 191 0.23 7.04 -19.27
CA HIS A 191 1.12 6.36 -20.22
C HIS A 191 0.75 4.88 -20.47
N GLN A 192 -0.41 4.43 -19.96
CA GLN A 192 -0.84 3.03 -20.07
C GLN A 192 -0.80 2.48 -21.51
N SER A 193 -1.21 3.28 -22.49
CA SER A 193 -1.21 2.85 -23.89
C SER A 193 0.20 2.79 -24.50
N MET A 194 1.13 3.65 -24.03
CA MET A 194 2.50 3.69 -24.52
C MET A 194 3.30 2.47 -24.09
N TYR A 195 3.13 2.04 -22.84
CA TYR A 195 3.89 0.94 -22.23
C TYR A 195 3.10 -0.38 -22.15
N GLY A 196 1.88 -0.43 -22.70
CA GLY A 196 1.04 -1.62 -22.66
C GLY A 196 0.64 -2.03 -21.24
N LEU A 197 0.30 -1.05 -20.38
CA LEU A 197 -0.01 -1.31 -18.97
C LEU A 197 -1.44 -1.82 -18.78
N ASP A 198 -1.59 -2.86 -17.97
CA ASP A 198 -2.88 -3.35 -17.50
C ASP A 198 -3.24 -2.67 -16.18
N MET A 199 -4.02 -1.60 -16.27
CA MET A 199 -4.42 -0.81 -15.11
C MET A 199 -5.45 -1.52 -14.21
N ASP A 200 -6.02 -2.64 -14.67
CA ASP A 200 -6.87 -3.50 -13.84
C ASP A 200 -6.03 -4.41 -12.91
N HIS A 201 -4.69 -4.34 -13.04
CA HIS A 201 -3.73 -5.11 -12.24
C HIS A 201 -2.56 -4.22 -11.76
N LEU A 202 -2.90 -3.13 -11.05
CA LEU A 202 -1.92 -2.20 -10.47
C LEU A 202 -1.65 -2.54 -8.99
N THR A 203 -0.39 -2.82 -8.68
CA THR A 203 0.11 -3.01 -7.31
C THR A 203 0.95 -1.81 -6.89
N VAL A 204 0.82 -1.38 -5.63
CA VAL A 204 1.74 -0.41 -5.02
C VAL A 204 2.45 -1.08 -3.85
N GLY A 205 3.77 -0.94 -3.79
CA GLY A 205 4.57 -1.54 -2.72
C GLY A 205 5.73 -0.67 -2.29
N GLY A 206 6.30 -1.00 -1.15
CA GLY A 206 7.48 -0.31 -0.66
C GLY A 206 8.05 -0.93 0.61
N GLY A 207 9.19 -0.41 1.05
CA GLY A 207 9.81 -0.79 2.32
C GLY A 207 9.95 0.41 3.27
N SER A 208 9.67 0.24 4.56
CA SER A 208 9.80 1.31 5.57
C SER A 208 9.00 2.56 5.17
N ALA A 209 9.63 3.72 5.03
CA ALA A 209 8.97 4.95 4.56
C ALA A 209 8.22 4.74 3.22
N GLY A 210 8.77 3.95 2.30
CA GLY A 210 8.10 3.60 1.04
C GLY A 210 6.85 2.75 1.24
N ALA A 211 6.83 1.89 2.25
CA ALA A 211 5.64 1.11 2.61
C ALA A 211 4.55 2.00 3.23
N ILE A 212 4.93 2.99 4.07
CA ILE A 212 4.00 4.00 4.60
C ILE A 212 3.30 4.74 3.45
N ILE A 213 4.07 5.14 2.43
CA ILE A 213 3.50 5.77 1.24
C ILE A 213 2.60 4.78 0.49
N ALA A 214 3.05 3.53 0.28
CA ALA A 214 2.29 2.53 -0.47
C ALA A 214 0.93 2.21 0.18
N VAL A 215 0.89 2.04 1.51
CA VAL A 215 -0.35 1.84 2.28
C VAL A 215 -1.29 3.03 2.08
N SER A 216 -0.76 4.26 2.19
CA SER A 216 -1.57 5.47 1.98
C SER A 216 -2.10 5.57 0.54
N MET A 217 -1.29 5.20 -0.47
CA MET A 217 -1.73 5.26 -1.88
C MET A 217 -2.86 4.28 -2.20
N GLY A 218 -2.90 3.14 -1.51
CA GLY A 218 -3.95 2.15 -1.71
C GLY A 218 -5.25 2.44 -0.97
N ILE A 219 -5.19 3.14 0.16
CA ILE A 219 -6.32 3.33 1.09
C ILE A 219 -6.89 4.75 1.05
N SER A 220 -6.06 5.79 0.90
CA SER A 220 -6.55 7.17 0.84
C SER A 220 -7.20 7.50 -0.51
N GLU A 221 -8.09 8.48 -0.51
CA GLU A 221 -8.76 8.95 -1.73
C GLU A 221 -7.80 9.72 -2.65
N GLU A 222 -8.10 9.77 -3.96
CA GLU A 222 -7.25 10.46 -4.94
C GLU A 222 -7.07 11.98 -4.66
N VAL A 223 -7.99 12.56 -3.91
CA VAL A 223 -7.96 13.98 -3.51
C VAL A 223 -7.00 14.26 -2.36
N ASP A 224 -6.72 13.25 -1.53
CA ASP A 224 -5.80 13.37 -0.40
C ASP A 224 -4.38 13.58 -0.89
N PHE A 225 -3.59 14.36 -0.17
CA PHE A 225 -2.26 14.81 -0.58
C PHE A 225 -2.25 15.61 -1.91
N LEU A 226 -3.40 16.11 -2.34
CA LEU A 226 -3.56 16.90 -3.54
C LEU A 226 -4.29 18.21 -3.28
N GLN A 227 -5.48 18.17 -2.65
CA GLN A 227 -6.37 19.35 -2.52
C GLN A 227 -5.96 20.31 -1.41
N GLU A 228 -5.18 19.86 -0.44
CA GLU A 228 -4.73 20.65 0.71
C GLU A 228 -3.78 21.79 0.31
N ILE A 229 -3.17 21.71 -0.89
CA ILE A 229 -2.34 22.77 -1.47
C ILE A 229 -2.86 23.14 -2.85
N SER A 230 -3.18 24.40 -3.02
CA SER A 230 -3.69 24.93 -4.29
C SER A 230 -2.58 25.02 -5.36
N ILE A 231 -2.99 25.01 -6.64
CA ILE A 231 -2.09 25.30 -7.78
C ILE A 231 -1.44 26.69 -7.67
N THR A 232 -2.06 27.62 -6.95
CA THR A 232 -1.46 28.94 -6.70
C THR A 232 -0.26 28.84 -5.76
N ASN A 233 -0.33 27.96 -4.77
CA ASN A 233 0.73 27.77 -3.78
C ASN A 233 1.82 26.82 -4.28
N ASP A 234 1.47 25.89 -5.17
CA ASP A 234 2.42 25.00 -5.84
C ASP A 234 2.03 24.82 -7.32
N PRO A 235 2.53 25.68 -8.21
CA PRO A 235 2.18 25.62 -9.62
C PRO A 235 2.74 24.39 -10.35
N THR A 236 3.71 23.67 -9.75
CA THR A 236 4.27 22.43 -10.30
C THR A 236 3.25 21.29 -10.39
N LEU A 237 2.15 21.37 -9.63
CA LEU A 237 1.02 20.44 -9.75
C LEU A 237 0.49 20.30 -11.18
N ASN A 238 0.55 21.36 -12.01
CA ASN A 238 0.14 21.26 -13.40
C ASN A 238 0.96 20.25 -14.23
N SER A 239 2.14 19.88 -13.77
CA SER A 239 3.01 18.89 -14.42
C SER A 239 2.73 17.45 -13.98
N THR A 240 1.81 17.21 -13.05
CA THR A 240 1.63 15.91 -12.36
C THR A 240 0.37 15.17 -12.82
N HIS A 241 -0.06 15.36 -14.05
CA HIS A 241 -1.20 14.65 -14.67
C HIS A 241 -2.49 14.65 -13.80
N ILE A 242 -2.83 15.77 -13.15
CA ILE A 242 -3.93 15.88 -12.16
C ILE A 242 -5.31 15.51 -12.69
N GLY A 243 -5.50 15.33 -13.99
CA GLY A 243 -6.76 14.86 -14.59
C GLY A 243 -6.82 13.35 -14.82
N GLN A 244 -5.81 12.60 -14.41
CA GLN A 244 -5.78 11.14 -14.52
C GLN A 244 -6.23 10.49 -13.22
N SER A 245 -6.99 9.40 -13.33
CA SER A 245 -7.38 8.54 -12.21
C SER A 245 -6.74 7.16 -12.33
N TYR A 246 -6.69 6.43 -11.23
CA TYR A 246 -6.17 5.07 -11.15
C TYR A 246 -6.87 4.33 -10.00
N THR A 247 -6.78 3.00 -10.02
CA THR A 247 -7.22 2.16 -8.90
C THR A 247 -6.08 1.23 -8.50
N VAL A 248 -5.76 1.17 -7.21
CA VAL A 248 -4.80 0.21 -6.66
C VAL A 248 -5.52 -1.10 -6.36
N HIS A 249 -4.98 -2.23 -6.82
CA HIS A 249 -5.60 -3.55 -6.69
C HIS A 249 -4.92 -4.45 -5.66
N SER A 250 -3.72 -4.10 -5.21
CA SER A 250 -3.06 -4.72 -4.07
C SER A 250 -1.96 -3.83 -3.49
N ILE A 251 -1.66 -3.99 -2.21
CA ILE A 251 -0.66 -3.23 -1.47
C ILE A 251 0.38 -4.18 -0.90
N ILE A 252 1.66 -3.80 -1.01
CA ILE A 252 2.79 -4.50 -0.38
C ILE A 252 3.38 -3.62 0.71
N ASP A 253 3.14 -3.97 1.96
CA ASP A 253 3.75 -3.33 3.13
C ASP A 253 4.91 -4.17 3.65
N LEU A 254 6.14 -3.69 3.40
CA LEU A 254 7.36 -4.28 3.93
C LEU A 254 7.86 -3.43 5.09
N TRP A 255 7.63 -3.87 6.33
CA TRP A 255 8.04 -3.20 7.58
C TRP A 255 7.69 -1.70 7.64
N GLY A 256 6.50 -1.34 7.18
CA GLY A 256 5.93 0.01 7.24
C GLY A 256 4.82 0.14 8.27
N SER A 257 3.92 1.10 8.03
CA SER A 257 2.74 1.39 8.86
C SER A 257 1.73 2.23 8.09
N ASP A 258 0.63 2.58 8.75
CA ASP A 258 -0.39 3.51 8.25
C ASP A 258 -0.17 4.99 8.69
N ALA A 259 1.05 5.34 9.12
CA ALA A 259 1.36 6.68 9.64
C ALA A 259 1.00 7.84 8.70
N GLY A 260 0.96 7.62 7.37
CA GLY A 260 0.51 8.63 6.42
C GLY A 260 -1.01 8.87 6.51
N LEU A 261 -1.78 7.84 6.81
CA LEU A 261 -3.23 7.91 7.03
C LEU A 261 -3.54 8.53 8.40
N ASP A 262 -2.77 8.17 9.44
CA ASP A 262 -2.89 8.81 10.75
C ASP A 262 -2.63 10.33 10.66
N ALA A 263 -1.64 10.75 9.85
CA ALA A 263 -1.37 12.16 9.62
C ALA A 263 -2.52 12.89 8.91
N LEU A 264 -3.25 12.23 8.00
CA LEU A 264 -4.46 12.76 7.37
C LEU A 264 -5.61 12.87 8.38
N GLU A 265 -5.77 11.87 9.26
CA GLU A 265 -6.80 11.89 10.30
C GLU A 265 -6.52 13.01 11.31
N GLU A 266 -5.29 13.15 11.78
CA GLU A 266 -4.89 14.17 12.74
C GLU A 266 -4.95 15.59 12.14
N GLY A 267 -4.48 15.78 10.90
CA GLY A 267 -4.44 17.08 10.24
C GLY A 267 -5.78 17.54 9.67
N HIS A 268 -6.58 16.63 9.14
CA HIS A 268 -7.77 16.94 8.35
C HIS A 268 -9.04 16.19 8.78
N GLY A 269 -8.97 15.29 9.77
CA GLY A 269 -10.09 14.47 10.25
C GLY A 269 -10.53 13.39 9.25
N HIS A 270 -9.68 13.02 8.32
CA HIS A 270 -9.98 12.06 7.25
C HIS A 270 -9.71 10.62 7.69
N GLN A 271 -10.74 9.89 8.10
CA GLN A 271 -10.68 8.43 8.29
C GLN A 271 -10.95 7.75 6.95
N ARG A 272 -10.01 6.93 6.48
CA ARG A 272 -10.01 6.39 5.11
C ARG A 272 -10.21 4.89 5.00
N PHE A 273 -9.96 4.12 6.04
CA PHE A 273 -10.16 2.67 6.00
C PHE A 273 -11.64 2.32 5.79
N ASP A 274 -11.93 1.56 4.74
CA ASP A 274 -13.28 1.08 4.43
C ASP A 274 -13.31 -0.35 3.86
N ALA A 275 -14.50 -0.84 3.54
CA ALA A 275 -14.69 -2.23 3.06
C ALA A 275 -14.28 -2.44 1.59
N ASN A 276 -13.82 -1.40 0.89
CA ASN A 276 -13.36 -1.47 -0.50
C ASN A 276 -11.84 -1.40 -0.61
N ASP A 277 -11.14 -1.29 0.53
CA ASP A 277 -9.67 -1.24 0.51
C ASP A 277 -9.08 -2.49 -0.14
N PRO A 278 -8.01 -2.35 -0.94
CA PRO A 278 -7.42 -3.46 -1.66
C PRO A 278 -6.74 -4.46 -0.73
N PRO A 279 -6.53 -5.72 -1.18
CA PRO A 279 -5.74 -6.71 -0.46
C PRO A 279 -4.36 -6.19 -0.05
N LEU A 280 -3.92 -6.54 1.17
CA LEU A 280 -2.68 -6.04 1.77
C LEU A 280 -1.75 -7.19 2.16
N MET A 281 -0.50 -7.17 1.70
CA MET A 281 0.57 -8.00 2.24
C MET A 281 1.32 -7.21 3.32
N ILE A 282 1.45 -7.78 4.52
CA ILE A 282 2.21 -7.22 5.65
C ILE A 282 3.34 -8.17 6.00
N LEU A 283 4.60 -7.73 5.86
CA LEU A 283 5.78 -8.45 6.30
C LEU A 283 6.58 -7.58 7.27
N HIS A 284 6.73 -8.03 8.53
CA HIS A 284 7.32 -7.20 9.57
C HIS A 284 8.14 -8.01 10.58
N GLY A 285 9.24 -7.44 11.06
CA GLY A 285 10.06 -8.05 12.10
C GLY A 285 9.49 -7.84 13.50
N THR A 286 9.38 -8.91 14.29
CA THR A 286 8.77 -8.81 15.64
C THR A 286 9.65 -8.04 16.66
N ASN A 287 10.94 -7.79 16.34
CA ASN A 287 11.85 -6.98 17.14
C ASN A 287 12.24 -5.68 16.41
N ASP A 288 11.41 -5.20 15.50
CA ASP A 288 11.66 -3.92 14.83
C ASP A 288 11.58 -2.77 15.83
N SER A 289 12.68 -2.00 15.92
CA SER A 289 12.80 -0.83 16.79
C SER A 289 12.73 0.50 16.03
N THR A 290 12.61 0.47 14.70
CA THR A 290 12.52 1.64 13.82
C THR A 290 11.07 1.98 13.51
N VAL A 291 10.34 1.02 12.94
CA VAL A 291 8.88 1.00 12.85
C VAL A 291 8.42 -0.12 13.76
N LEU A 292 7.74 0.21 14.84
CA LEU A 292 7.42 -0.78 15.87
C LEU A 292 6.50 -1.87 15.30
N PHE A 293 6.69 -3.10 15.75
CA PHE A 293 5.84 -4.22 15.35
C PHE A 293 4.36 -4.00 15.72
N SER A 294 4.07 -3.15 16.72
CA SER A 294 2.70 -2.72 17.04
C SER A 294 2.01 -2.06 15.84
N GLU A 295 2.71 -1.26 15.04
CA GLU A 295 2.14 -0.62 13.85
C GLU A 295 1.60 -1.65 12.85
N ALA A 296 2.37 -2.71 12.60
CA ALA A 296 1.93 -3.82 11.74
C ALA A 296 0.74 -4.58 12.33
N THR A 297 0.69 -4.78 13.66
CA THR A 297 -0.44 -5.44 14.32
C THR A 297 -1.69 -4.57 14.34
N ASP A 298 -1.55 -3.26 14.42
CA ASP A 298 -2.65 -2.31 14.37
C ASP A 298 -3.24 -2.26 12.96
N LEU A 299 -2.40 -2.18 11.92
CA LEU A 299 -2.81 -2.25 10.53
C LEU A 299 -3.54 -3.56 10.22
N LYS A 300 -2.99 -4.71 10.67
CA LYS A 300 -3.66 -6.01 10.58
C LYS A 300 -5.02 -6.00 11.28
N SER A 301 -5.13 -5.38 12.46
CA SER A 301 -6.39 -5.33 13.22
C SER A 301 -7.45 -4.49 12.50
N ARG A 302 -7.08 -3.44 11.80
CA ARG A 302 -7.99 -2.66 10.95
C ARG A 302 -8.56 -3.54 9.82
N TYR A 303 -7.70 -4.31 9.12
CA TYR A 303 -8.13 -5.27 8.08
C TYR A 303 -9.02 -6.38 8.63
N ASP A 304 -8.69 -6.92 9.82
CA ASP A 304 -9.55 -7.90 10.53
C ASP A 304 -10.93 -7.33 10.83
N GLY A 305 -11.00 -6.10 11.33
CA GLY A 305 -12.25 -5.42 11.68
C GLY A 305 -13.17 -5.18 10.48
N LEU A 306 -12.59 -4.91 9.32
CA LEU A 306 -13.30 -4.68 8.06
C LEU A 306 -13.51 -5.97 7.26
N GLN A 307 -12.94 -7.10 7.70
CA GLN A 307 -12.97 -8.39 7.01
C GLN A 307 -12.35 -8.35 5.61
N LEU A 308 -11.30 -7.53 5.44
CA LEU A 308 -10.55 -7.39 4.19
C LEU A 308 -9.50 -8.49 4.02
N PRO A 309 -9.16 -8.87 2.77
CA PRO A 309 -8.12 -9.86 2.51
C PRO A 309 -6.73 -9.30 2.82
N TYR A 310 -5.90 -10.10 3.48
CA TYR A 310 -4.49 -9.78 3.71
C TYR A 310 -3.61 -11.04 3.81
N ALA A 311 -2.31 -10.87 3.56
CA ALA A 311 -1.27 -11.84 3.88
C ALA A 311 -0.41 -11.32 5.05
N TRP A 312 -0.12 -12.17 6.04
CA TRP A 312 0.54 -11.79 7.27
C TRP A 312 1.81 -12.60 7.53
N TYR A 313 2.96 -11.92 7.51
CA TYR A 313 4.29 -12.53 7.68
C TYR A 313 5.07 -11.88 8.83
N PRO A 314 4.81 -12.26 10.10
CA PRO A 314 5.61 -11.80 11.23
C PRO A 314 6.93 -12.58 11.29
N ILE A 315 8.05 -11.91 11.07
CA ILE A 315 9.38 -12.54 11.08
C ILE A 315 9.94 -12.52 12.50
N GLN A 316 9.90 -13.66 13.15
CA GLN A 316 10.24 -13.81 14.56
C GLN A 316 11.68 -13.42 14.89
N GLY A 317 11.85 -12.51 15.85
CA GLY A 317 13.15 -12.06 16.34
C GLY A 317 13.90 -11.13 15.38
N ALA A 318 13.36 -10.85 14.20
CA ALA A 318 13.99 -9.98 13.22
C ALA A 318 13.71 -8.50 13.51
N GLY A 319 14.64 -7.63 13.12
CA GLY A 319 14.54 -6.18 13.21
C GLY A 319 14.01 -5.53 11.93
N HIS A 320 14.47 -4.31 11.64
CA HIS A 320 14.07 -3.52 10.47
C HIS A 320 14.86 -3.90 9.20
N GLY A 321 14.25 -3.79 8.01
CA GLY A 321 14.95 -3.95 6.74
C GLY A 321 15.16 -5.41 6.30
N LEU A 322 14.10 -6.18 6.17
CA LEU A 322 14.08 -7.64 6.03
C LEU A 322 14.24 -8.14 4.59
N TRP A 323 15.09 -7.52 3.78
CA TRP A 323 15.27 -7.88 2.36
C TRP A 323 15.67 -9.35 2.12
N GLY A 324 16.34 -9.98 3.09
CA GLY A 324 16.72 -11.39 3.04
C GLY A 324 15.78 -12.35 3.77
N ALA A 325 14.57 -11.88 4.14
CA ALA A 325 13.61 -12.74 4.84
C ALA A 325 13.18 -13.92 3.98
N GLN A 326 12.94 -15.04 4.67
CA GLN A 326 12.39 -16.25 4.07
C GLN A 326 11.27 -16.79 4.95
N VAL A 327 10.17 -17.21 4.32
CA VAL A 327 9.05 -17.89 4.97
C VAL A 327 8.77 -19.17 4.18
N ASP A 328 8.79 -20.33 4.86
CA ASP A 328 8.58 -21.64 4.26
C ASP A 328 9.51 -21.93 3.05
N GLY A 329 10.74 -21.41 3.11
CA GLY A 329 11.75 -21.57 2.05
C GLY A 329 11.58 -20.63 0.84
N LYS A 330 10.59 -19.73 0.85
CA LYS A 330 10.39 -18.72 -0.20
C LYS A 330 11.04 -17.40 0.21
N GLY A 331 11.74 -16.76 -0.71
CA GLY A 331 12.26 -15.41 -0.58
C GLY A 331 11.17 -14.36 -0.72
N LEU A 332 11.52 -13.12 -0.43
CA LEU A 332 10.59 -11.98 -0.48
C LEU A 332 9.94 -11.81 -1.87
N ASP A 333 10.73 -11.98 -2.93
CA ASP A 333 10.30 -11.94 -4.32
C ASP A 333 9.19 -12.96 -4.63
N GLN A 334 9.34 -14.19 -4.13
CA GLN A 334 8.35 -15.26 -4.29
C GLN A 334 7.10 -15.05 -3.43
N LEU A 335 7.25 -14.55 -2.20
CA LEU A 335 6.11 -14.24 -1.32
C LEU A 335 5.22 -13.16 -1.94
N ILE A 336 5.83 -12.10 -2.47
CA ILE A 336 5.11 -11.03 -3.16
C ILE A 336 4.47 -11.55 -4.45
N PHE A 337 5.18 -12.39 -5.23
CA PHE A 337 4.64 -13.00 -6.45
C PHE A 337 3.37 -13.81 -6.15
N ASP A 338 3.43 -14.72 -5.18
CA ASP A 338 2.29 -15.55 -4.78
C ASP A 338 1.11 -14.70 -4.30
N PHE A 339 1.40 -13.66 -3.53
CA PHE A 339 0.36 -12.74 -3.05
C PHE A 339 -0.32 -12.00 -4.21
N ILE A 340 0.43 -11.34 -5.09
CA ILE A 340 -0.14 -10.55 -6.19
C ILE A 340 -0.93 -11.46 -7.14
N THR A 341 -0.35 -12.59 -7.56
CA THR A 341 -1.01 -13.50 -8.50
C THR A 341 -2.30 -14.07 -7.94
N THR A 342 -2.32 -14.41 -6.64
CA THR A 342 -3.50 -14.92 -5.96
C THR A 342 -4.57 -13.84 -5.81
N GLN A 343 -4.21 -12.65 -5.30
CA GLN A 343 -5.18 -11.62 -4.98
C GLN A 343 -5.76 -10.95 -6.24
N GLN A 344 -4.97 -10.83 -7.29
CA GLN A 344 -5.42 -10.23 -8.55
C GLN A 344 -5.87 -11.26 -9.59
N GLY A 345 -5.82 -12.56 -9.28
CA GLY A 345 -6.30 -13.63 -10.18
C GLY A 345 -5.50 -13.71 -11.49
N LEU A 346 -4.18 -13.43 -11.46
CA LEU A 346 -3.33 -13.51 -12.64
C LEU A 346 -3.13 -14.97 -13.06
N LEU A 347 -3.12 -15.21 -14.37
CA LEU A 347 -2.77 -16.52 -14.92
C LEU A 347 -1.26 -16.72 -14.85
N VAL A 348 -0.79 -17.75 -14.16
CA VAL A 348 0.64 -18.11 -14.08
C VAL A 348 0.94 -19.20 -15.09
N GLU A 349 1.83 -18.92 -16.05
CA GLU A 349 2.32 -19.84 -17.09
C GLU A 349 3.69 -20.43 -16.75
#